data_dfd90236686b3f97533f1f887634d2e4
#
_entry.id   dfd90236686b3f97533f1f887634d2e4
#
_cell.length_a   1.000
_cell.length_b   1.000
_cell.length_c   1.000
_cell.angle_alpha   90.00
_cell.angle_beta   90.00
_cell.angle_gamma   90.00
#
_symmetry.space_group_name_H-M   'P 1'
#
loop_
_entity.id
_entity.type
_entity.pdbx_description
1 polymer ?
#
loop_
_entity_poly.entity_id
_entity_poly.type
_entity_poly.pdbx_seq_one_letter_code
_entity_poly.pdbx_strand_id
1 'polypeptide(L)'
;VAGMITNDIVGNTYGLETDLKDNRSVRIFSEGVSQTETTAQAGTRTNIGSENDGIARQFARYLKEVGERYVDQLDVKLIYRRDRYLRGGDHTPFSQQGFAAIRVTEMNENFNRQHQNVRTENGVDYGDLPDFVDYNYTQKVARMNLAALANLAAGPREPQQVKMQTSELTNKSTLKWEAPKGEKPAGYYVVLRETSSPTWEKKFFVTENQITLNYSKDNYFFGVQSVDADGHESMVVIPLPGR
;
A
#
# COMPACT_ATOMS: atom_id res chain seq x y z
N VAL A 1 -11.23 13.10 2.12
CA VAL A 1 -10.66 12.06 1.24
C VAL A 1 -9.76 11.19 2.09
N ALA A 2 -10.06 9.88 2.21
CA ALA A 2 -9.27 8.94 2.99
C ALA A 2 -8.05 8.42 2.19
N GLY A 3 -8.21 8.26 0.88
CA GLY A 3 -7.15 7.83 -0.04
C GLY A 3 -7.58 8.00 -1.49
N MET A 4 -6.64 7.87 -2.42
CA MET A 4 -6.85 7.97 -3.86
C MET A 4 -6.12 6.83 -4.57
N ILE A 5 -6.83 6.12 -5.42
CA ILE A 5 -6.29 5.10 -6.32
C ILE A 5 -6.51 5.58 -7.75
N THR A 6 -5.46 5.74 -8.53
CA THR A 6 -5.58 5.88 -9.98
C THR A 6 -5.16 4.57 -10.65
N ASN A 7 -5.98 4.11 -11.61
CA ASN A 7 -5.65 3.00 -12.50
C ASN A 7 -5.23 3.63 -13.84
N ASP A 8 -3.97 3.99 -13.94
CA ASP A 8 -3.44 4.68 -15.09
C ASP A 8 -2.43 3.78 -15.80
N ILE A 9 -2.87 3.34 -16.85
CA ILE A 9 -2.61 2.35 -17.87
C ILE A 9 -2.70 0.94 -17.30
N VAL A 10 -3.88 0.34 -17.48
CA VAL A 10 -4.18 -1.06 -17.13
C VAL A 10 -4.93 -1.70 -18.27
N GLY A 11 -4.46 -2.85 -18.75
CA GLY A 11 -5.14 -3.63 -19.77
C GLY A 11 -4.20 -4.34 -20.74
N ASN A 12 -3.02 -3.82 -20.96
CA ASN A 12 -2.00 -4.45 -21.77
C ASN A 12 -1.19 -5.45 -20.94
N THR A 13 -0.86 -6.58 -21.54
CA THR A 13 -0.05 -7.63 -20.90
C THR A 13 1.23 -7.95 -21.67
N TYR A 14 1.51 -7.20 -22.72
CA TYR A 14 2.65 -7.42 -23.59
C TYR A 14 3.55 -6.18 -23.65
N GLY A 15 4.78 -6.35 -23.19
CA GLY A 15 5.80 -5.27 -23.19
C GLY A 15 6.36 -5.02 -24.59
N LEU A 16 6.34 -3.76 -25.02
CA LEU A 16 6.99 -3.35 -26.25
C LEU A 16 8.51 -3.59 -26.17
N GLU A 17 9.11 -4.08 -27.23
CA GLU A 17 10.56 -4.28 -27.40
C GLU A 17 11.21 -5.37 -26.48
N THR A 18 10.45 -5.95 -25.57
CA THR A 18 10.99 -6.89 -24.58
C THR A 18 10.52 -8.32 -24.76
N ASP A 19 9.51 -8.58 -25.58
CA ASP A 19 8.80 -9.86 -25.73
C ASP A 19 8.24 -10.44 -24.41
N LEU A 20 8.20 -9.61 -23.34
CA LEU A 20 7.68 -10.02 -22.05
C LEU A 20 6.16 -9.95 -22.04
N LYS A 21 5.54 -11.05 -21.68
CA LYS A 21 4.10 -11.15 -21.44
C LYS A 21 3.85 -11.42 -19.98
N ASP A 22 3.08 -10.53 -19.31
CA ASP A 22 2.71 -10.67 -17.90
C ASP A 22 1.25 -10.28 -17.69
N ASN A 23 0.42 -11.27 -17.40
CA ASN A 23 -1.00 -11.10 -17.05
C ASN A 23 -1.30 -11.46 -15.58
N ARG A 24 -0.27 -11.50 -14.75
CA ARG A 24 -0.37 -11.80 -13.32
C ARG A 24 0.10 -10.66 -12.44
N SER A 25 1.10 -9.91 -12.88
CA SER A 25 1.68 -8.85 -12.06
C SER A 25 1.04 -7.50 -12.34
N VAL A 26 0.84 -6.73 -11.27
CA VAL A 26 0.43 -5.32 -11.32
C VAL A 26 1.37 -4.51 -10.43
N ARG A 27 1.75 -3.32 -10.88
CA ARG A 27 2.59 -2.40 -10.12
C ARG A 27 1.73 -1.42 -9.33
N ILE A 28 2.10 -1.19 -8.07
CA ILE A 28 1.56 -0.09 -7.26
C ILE A 28 2.70 0.85 -6.90
N PHE A 29 2.63 2.06 -7.44
CA PHE A 29 3.54 3.16 -7.12
C PHE A 29 3.03 3.92 -5.90
N SER A 30 3.94 4.25 -4.99
CA SER A 30 3.62 5.02 -3.80
C SER A 30 4.81 5.87 -3.37
N GLU A 31 4.57 7.11 -2.92
CA GLU A 31 5.63 7.92 -2.35
C GLU A 31 5.98 7.47 -0.92
N GLY A 32 7.24 7.61 -0.53
CA GLY A 32 7.71 7.24 0.82
C GLY A 32 7.46 8.34 1.84
N VAL A 33 7.85 9.55 1.49
CA VAL A 33 7.79 10.73 2.38
C VAL A 33 6.79 11.73 1.82
N SER A 34 5.86 12.18 2.65
CA SER A 34 4.85 13.15 2.25
C SER A 34 5.49 14.50 1.91
N GLN A 35 5.01 15.16 0.86
CA GLN A 35 5.45 16.50 0.47
C GLN A 35 4.98 17.59 1.45
N THR A 36 4.01 17.28 2.30
CA THR A 36 3.48 18.17 3.34
C THR A 36 4.08 17.88 4.72
N GLU A 37 5.14 17.05 4.78
CA GLU A 37 5.80 16.71 6.03
C GLU A 37 6.36 17.94 6.73
N THR A 38 6.04 18.12 7.99
CA THR A 38 6.60 19.18 8.83
C THR A 38 8.02 18.81 9.32
N THR A 39 8.80 19.78 9.73
CA THR A 39 10.14 19.55 10.31
C THR A 39 10.10 18.59 11.51
N ALA A 40 9.07 18.69 12.36
CA ALA A 40 8.92 17.81 13.51
C ALA A 40 8.62 16.36 13.09
N GLN A 41 7.77 16.17 12.07
CA GLN A 41 7.50 14.85 11.50
C GLN A 41 8.74 14.26 10.84
N ALA A 42 9.51 15.07 10.09
CA ALA A 42 10.76 14.64 9.47
C ALA A 42 11.78 14.17 10.52
N GLY A 43 11.92 14.92 11.62
CA GLY A 43 12.77 14.52 12.76
C GLY A 43 12.35 13.20 13.38
N THR A 44 11.03 13.01 13.61
CA THR A 44 10.50 11.74 14.14
C THR A 44 10.76 10.59 13.16
N ARG A 45 10.41 10.75 11.90
CA ARG A 45 10.62 9.76 10.84
C ARG A 45 12.09 9.32 10.76
N THR A 46 13.00 10.27 10.73
CA THR A 46 14.46 9.97 10.69
C THR A 46 14.92 9.19 11.92
N ASN A 47 14.43 9.56 13.11
CA ASN A 47 14.83 8.90 14.36
C ASN A 47 14.31 7.45 14.48
N ILE A 48 13.16 7.12 13.86
CA ILE A 48 12.58 5.77 13.91
C ILE A 48 12.79 4.98 12.61
N GLY A 49 13.45 5.56 11.60
CA GLY A 49 13.75 4.88 10.33
C GLY A 49 12.53 4.62 9.45
N SER A 50 11.48 5.45 9.54
CA SER A 50 10.18 5.18 8.89
C SER A 50 10.02 5.83 7.50
N GLU A 51 11.09 5.94 6.71
CA GLU A 51 11.06 6.51 5.36
C GLU A 51 10.15 5.73 4.40
N ASN A 52 9.92 4.46 4.68
CA ASN A 52 9.04 3.58 3.89
C ASN A 52 7.69 3.32 4.56
N ASP A 53 7.30 4.11 5.55
CA ASP A 53 6.08 3.90 6.34
C ASP A 53 5.09 5.07 6.28
N GLY A 54 5.29 5.99 5.33
CA GLY A 54 4.31 7.04 5.02
C GLY A 54 2.96 6.48 4.60
N ILE A 55 1.91 7.30 4.70
CA ILE A 55 0.52 6.88 4.47
C ILE A 55 0.28 6.26 3.09
N ALA A 56 0.93 6.77 2.04
CA ALA A 56 0.83 6.19 0.69
C ALA A 56 1.48 4.79 0.62
N ARG A 57 2.60 4.56 1.32
CA ARG A 57 3.22 3.23 1.44
C ARG A 57 2.35 2.24 2.18
N GLN A 58 1.73 2.66 3.30
CA GLN A 58 0.81 1.81 4.05
C GLN A 58 -0.41 1.45 3.21
N PHE A 59 -0.94 2.41 2.45
CA PHE A 59 -2.05 2.16 1.55
C PHE A 59 -1.69 1.18 0.42
N ALA A 60 -0.49 1.31 -0.16
CA ALA A 60 -0.01 0.38 -1.17
C ALA A 60 0.18 -1.05 -0.62
N ARG A 61 0.74 -1.20 0.60
CA ARG A 61 0.83 -2.50 1.29
C ARG A 61 -0.55 -3.09 1.55
N TYR A 62 -1.48 -2.26 2.01
CA TYR A 62 -2.86 -2.70 2.25
C TYR A 62 -3.50 -3.26 0.99
N LEU A 63 -3.39 -2.55 -0.15
CA LEU A 63 -3.89 -3.05 -1.43
C LEU A 63 -3.23 -4.37 -1.84
N LYS A 64 -1.92 -4.51 -1.61
CA LYS A 64 -1.22 -5.77 -1.89
C LYS A 64 -1.78 -6.90 -1.03
N GLU A 65 -1.86 -6.72 0.28
CA GLU A 65 -2.31 -7.77 1.21
C GLU A 65 -3.75 -8.20 0.94
N VAL A 66 -4.65 -7.23 0.78
CA VAL A 66 -6.06 -7.51 0.48
C VAL A 66 -6.22 -8.07 -0.93
N GLY A 67 -5.55 -7.47 -1.91
CA GLY A 67 -5.63 -7.91 -3.30
C GLY A 67 -5.18 -9.35 -3.50
N GLU A 68 -4.02 -9.71 -2.98
CA GLU A 68 -3.49 -11.08 -3.09
C GLU A 68 -4.26 -12.11 -2.24
N ARG A 69 -4.98 -11.66 -1.21
CA ARG A 69 -5.85 -12.52 -0.40
C ARG A 69 -7.13 -12.93 -1.14
N TYR A 70 -7.70 -12.01 -1.94
CA TYR A 70 -9.02 -12.19 -2.55
C TYR A 70 -8.99 -12.41 -4.07
N VAL A 71 -7.84 -12.22 -4.72
CA VAL A 71 -7.71 -12.36 -6.17
C VAL A 71 -6.65 -13.39 -6.51
N ASP A 72 -7.12 -14.54 -7.01
CA ASP A 72 -6.23 -15.62 -7.44
C ASP A 72 -5.33 -15.19 -8.60
N GLN A 73 -4.10 -15.68 -8.58
CA GLN A 73 -3.10 -15.45 -9.64
C GLN A 73 -2.83 -13.96 -9.92
N LEU A 74 -2.86 -13.14 -8.87
CA LEU A 74 -2.43 -11.75 -8.90
C LEU A 74 -1.19 -11.60 -8.03
N ASP A 75 -0.15 -10.96 -8.57
CA ASP A 75 1.09 -10.62 -7.89
C ASP A 75 1.26 -9.10 -7.90
N VAL A 76 1.11 -8.48 -6.74
CA VAL A 76 1.20 -7.03 -6.59
C VAL A 76 2.63 -6.61 -6.30
N LYS A 77 3.24 -5.89 -7.24
CA LYS A 77 4.60 -5.36 -7.10
C LYS A 77 4.57 -3.96 -6.50
N LEU A 78 5.07 -3.84 -5.27
CA LEU A 78 5.25 -2.54 -4.61
C LEU A 78 6.44 -1.83 -5.24
N ILE A 79 6.17 -0.70 -5.89
CA ILE A 79 7.21 0.14 -6.50
C ILE A 79 7.43 1.36 -5.61
N TYR A 80 8.61 1.42 -5.00
CA TYR A 80 8.96 2.47 -4.06
C TYR A 80 9.42 3.75 -4.75
N ARG A 81 8.55 4.25 -5.62
CA ARG A 81 8.60 5.53 -6.30
C ARG A 81 7.20 6.12 -6.33
N ARG A 82 7.07 7.43 -6.35
CA ARG A 82 5.77 8.10 -6.50
C ARG A 82 5.11 7.76 -7.84
N ASP A 83 5.91 7.68 -8.91
CA ASP A 83 5.48 7.33 -10.27
C ASP A 83 6.64 6.72 -11.06
N ARG A 84 6.39 6.37 -12.31
CA ARG A 84 7.40 5.99 -13.29
C ARG A 84 8.50 7.05 -13.36
N TYR A 85 9.67 6.66 -13.84
CA TYR A 85 10.84 7.52 -13.85
C TYR A 85 10.56 8.84 -14.60
N LEU A 86 10.68 9.98 -13.90
CA LEU A 86 10.44 11.35 -14.38
C LEU A 86 9.02 11.58 -14.97
N ARG A 87 8.01 10.81 -14.53
CA ARG A 87 6.63 10.94 -14.96
C ARG A 87 5.70 11.20 -13.76
N GLY A 88 4.45 11.49 -14.06
CA GLY A 88 3.39 11.72 -13.08
C GLY A 88 2.06 11.18 -13.57
N GLY A 89 1.02 11.35 -12.79
CA GLY A 89 -0.34 10.93 -13.08
C GLY A 89 -1.34 11.63 -12.14
N ASP A 90 -2.60 11.23 -12.20
CA ASP A 90 -3.71 11.86 -11.47
C ASP A 90 -3.60 11.78 -9.94
N HIS A 91 -2.82 10.82 -9.42
CA HIS A 91 -2.51 10.71 -7.99
C HIS A 91 -1.57 11.82 -7.51
N THR A 92 -0.80 12.44 -8.40
CA THR A 92 0.23 13.44 -8.05
C THR A 92 -0.34 14.65 -7.31
N PRO A 93 -1.44 15.31 -7.76
CA PRO A 93 -2.03 16.43 -7.02
C PRO A 93 -2.50 16.04 -5.61
N PHE A 94 -2.98 14.81 -5.42
CA PHE A 94 -3.39 14.31 -4.12
C PHE A 94 -2.18 14.10 -3.19
N SER A 95 -1.10 13.50 -3.70
CA SER A 95 0.17 13.40 -2.95
C SER A 95 0.70 14.75 -2.53
N GLN A 96 0.64 15.77 -3.40
CA GLN A 96 1.06 17.14 -3.11
C GLN A 96 0.25 17.81 -1.99
N GLN A 97 -0.98 17.36 -1.77
CA GLN A 97 -1.83 17.81 -0.68
C GLN A 97 -1.72 16.91 0.58
N GLY A 98 -0.82 15.93 0.58
CA GLY A 98 -0.58 15.05 1.71
C GLY A 98 -1.57 13.89 1.87
N PHE A 99 -2.39 13.61 0.87
CA PHE A 99 -3.28 12.45 0.89
C PHE A 99 -2.54 11.15 0.58
N ALA A 100 -3.04 10.03 1.10
CA ALA A 100 -2.63 8.70 0.68
C ALA A 100 -3.04 8.47 -0.78
N ALA A 101 -2.11 8.67 -1.71
CA ALA A 101 -2.38 8.54 -3.14
C ALA A 101 -1.40 7.55 -3.77
N ILE A 102 -1.94 6.64 -4.58
CA ILE A 102 -1.20 5.56 -5.24
C ILE A 102 -1.62 5.44 -6.69
N ARG A 103 -0.69 4.92 -7.49
CA ARG A 103 -0.93 4.59 -8.89
C ARG A 103 -0.83 3.09 -9.09
N VAL A 104 -1.86 2.51 -9.69
CA VAL A 104 -1.92 1.13 -10.16
C VAL A 104 -1.70 1.12 -11.66
N THR A 105 -0.78 0.29 -12.15
CA THR A 105 -0.48 0.19 -13.58
C THR A 105 -0.01 -1.22 -13.95
N GLU A 106 -0.13 -1.57 -15.22
CA GLU A 106 0.36 -2.84 -15.76
C GLU A 106 1.88 -3.00 -15.61
N MET A 107 2.37 -4.24 -15.69
CA MET A 107 3.79 -4.53 -15.45
C MET A 107 4.71 -3.97 -16.55
N ASN A 108 4.36 -4.17 -17.80
CA ASN A 108 5.12 -3.73 -18.96
C ASN A 108 4.22 -2.92 -19.89
N GLU A 109 4.60 -1.69 -20.16
CA GLU A 109 3.83 -0.78 -20.99
C GLU A 109 4.11 -1.02 -22.49
N ASN A 110 3.09 -0.82 -23.32
CA ASN A 110 3.24 -0.76 -24.77
C ASN A 110 2.98 0.66 -25.28
N PHE A 111 4.03 1.39 -25.59
CA PHE A 111 3.97 2.81 -25.94
C PHE A 111 3.33 3.08 -27.32
N ASN A 112 3.15 2.06 -28.17
CA ASN A 112 2.40 2.19 -29.40
C ASN A 112 0.89 2.27 -29.17
N ARG A 113 0.42 1.85 -27.99
CA ARG A 113 -1.01 1.77 -27.62
C ARG A 113 -1.50 2.93 -26.77
N GLN A 114 -0.61 3.81 -26.30
CA GLN A 114 -0.94 4.92 -25.41
C GLN A 114 -0.49 6.26 -26.00
N HIS A 115 -1.32 7.30 -25.86
CA HIS A 115 -1.07 8.65 -26.38
C HIS A 115 -0.81 8.70 -27.90
N GLN A 116 -1.38 7.76 -28.63
CA GLN A 116 -1.24 7.64 -30.09
C GLN A 116 -2.59 7.79 -30.76
N ASN A 117 -2.60 8.42 -31.93
CA ASN A 117 -3.77 8.35 -32.81
C ASN A 117 -3.92 6.93 -33.35
N VAL A 118 -5.16 6.46 -33.44
CA VAL A 118 -5.47 5.15 -34.03
C VAL A 118 -5.08 5.16 -35.49
N ARG A 119 -4.14 4.30 -35.88
CA ARG A 119 -3.65 4.13 -37.25
C ARG A 119 -2.84 2.84 -37.40
N THR A 120 -2.73 2.38 -38.61
CA THR A 120 -1.74 1.35 -38.98
C THR A 120 -0.64 2.02 -39.80
N GLU A 121 0.60 1.84 -39.41
CA GLU A 121 1.76 2.40 -40.07
C GLU A 121 2.89 1.36 -40.14
N ASN A 122 3.38 1.06 -41.35
CA ASN A 122 4.39 0.03 -41.60
C ASN A 122 4.04 -1.34 -41.02
N GLY A 123 2.75 -1.70 -41.02
CA GLY A 123 2.27 -2.97 -40.47
C GLY A 123 2.17 -3.02 -38.95
N VAL A 124 2.35 -1.90 -38.25
CA VAL A 124 2.18 -1.76 -36.81
C VAL A 124 0.91 -0.96 -36.52
N ASP A 125 0.08 -1.50 -35.61
CA ASP A 125 -1.12 -0.84 -35.16
C ASP A 125 -0.83 0.04 -33.93
N TYR A 126 -1.27 1.29 -34.00
CA TYR A 126 -1.10 2.30 -32.97
C TYR A 126 -2.46 2.71 -32.40
N GLY A 127 -2.44 3.19 -31.17
CA GLY A 127 -3.60 3.74 -30.49
C GLY A 127 -4.26 2.77 -29.54
N ASP A 128 -5.23 3.27 -28.79
CA ASP A 128 -5.96 2.51 -27.78
C ASP A 128 -7.15 1.80 -28.44
N LEU A 129 -6.99 0.52 -28.70
CA LEU A 129 -8.00 -0.34 -29.32
C LEU A 129 -8.45 -1.45 -28.37
N PRO A 130 -9.75 -1.81 -28.37
CA PRO A 130 -10.28 -2.89 -27.52
C PRO A 130 -9.56 -4.23 -27.71
N ASP A 131 -9.08 -4.54 -28.90
CA ASP A 131 -8.38 -5.79 -29.23
C ASP A 131 -7.01 -5.92 -28.52
N PHE A 132 -6.48 -4.83 -27.99
CA PHE A 132 -5.23 -4.80 -27.22
C PHE A 132 -5.44 -5.04 -25.73
N VAL A 133 -6.68 -5.09 -25.25
CA VAL A 133 -7.01 -5.23 -23.84
C VAL A 133 -7.14 -6.70 -23.46
N ASP A 134 -6.36 -7.13 -22.49
CA ASP A 134 -6.59 -8.41 -21.79
C ASP A 134 -7.65 -8.18 -20.71
N TYR A 135 -8.89 -8.48 -21.04
CA TYR A 135 -10.04 -8.29 -20.14
C TYR A 135 -9.96 -9.16 -18.89
N ASN A 136 -9.35 -10.34 -18.96
CA ASN A 136 -9.15 -11.20 -17.78
C ASN A 136 -8.14 -10.58 -16.81
N TYR A 137 -7.09 -9.96 -17.32
CA TYR A 137 -6.12 -9.22 -16.51
C TYR A 137 -6.77 -7.97 -15.88
N THR A 138 -7.47 -7.18 -16.69
CA THR A 138 -8.19 -5.99 -16.23
C THR A 138 -9.20 -6.33 -15.13
N GLN A 139 -9.91 -7.47 -15.26
CA GLN A 139 -10.84 -7.97 -14.25
C GLN A 139 -10.12 -8.27 -12.91
N LYS A 140 -8.92 -8.85 -12.92
CA LYS A 140 -8.14 -9.10 -11.69
C LYS A 140 -7.81 -7.79 -10.98
N VAL A 141 -7.34 -6.78 -11.72
CA VAL A 141 -7.03 -5.46 -11.15
C VAL A 141 -8.28 -4.78 -10.59
N ALA A 142 -9.40 -4.87 -11.31
CA ALA A 142 -10.68 -4.34 -10.82
C ALA A 142 -11.15 -5.05 -9.53
N ARG A 143 -11.00 -6.37 -9.45
CA ARG A 143 -11.31 -7.15 -8.24
C ARG A 143 -10.40 -6.78 -7.06
N MET A 144 -9.11 -6.55 -7.30
CA MET A 144 -8.17 -6.07 -6.27
C MET A 144 -8.65 -4.73 -5.67
N ASN A 145 -8.98 -3.77 -6.54
CA ASN A 145 -9.48 -2.47 -6.10
C ASN A 145 -10.81 -2.61 -5.33
N LEU A 146 -11.74 -3.41 -5.85
CA LEU A 146 -13.03 -3.65 -5.21
C LEU A 146 -12.85 -4.29 -3.83
N ALA A 147 -12.01 -5.31 -3.71
CA ALA A 147 -11.73 -5.97 -2.43
C ALA A 147 -11.15 -4.99 -1.40
N ALA A 148 -10.18 -4.15 -1.80
CA ALA A 148 -9.60 -3.14 -0.93
C ALA A 148 -10.63 -2.09 -0.50
N LEU A 149 -11.44 -1.57 -1.42
CA LEU A 149 -12.49 -0.59 -1.13
C LEU A 149 -13.57 -1.19 -0.20
N ALA A 150 -14.00 -2.42 -0.45
CA ALA A 150 -14.99 -3.11 0.38
C ALA A 150 -14.48 -3.32 1.81
N ASN A 151 -13.23 -3.80 1.97
CA ASN A 151 -12.62 -3.97 3.27
C ASN A 151 -12.48 -2.65 4.03
N LEU A 152 -12.02 -1.57 3.37
CA LEU A 152 -11.89 -0.25 4.00
C LEU A 152 -13.26 0.36 4.37
N ALA A 153 -14.29 0.09 3.58
CA ALA A 153 -15.64 0.62 3.83
C ALA A 153 -16.38 -0.14 4.95
N ALA A 154 -16.13 -1.44 5.08
CA ALA A 154 -16.74 -2.31 6.10
C ALA A 154 -15.90 -2.36 7.38
N GLY A 155 -14.57 -2.22 7.27
CA GLY A 155 -13.65 -2.37 8.38
C GLY A 155 -13.74 -1.28 9.44
N PRO A 156 -13.25 -1.58 10.65
CA PRO A 156 -13.19 -0.61 11.74
C PRO A 156 -12.17 0.49 11.43
N ARG A 157 -12.31 1.62 12.12
CA ARG A 157 -11.31 2.70 12.06
C ARG A 157 -9.99 2.25 12.68
N GLU A 158 -8.90 2.94 12.32
CA GLU A 158 -7.57 2.67 12.84
C GLU A 158 -7.49 2.92 14.35
N PRO A 159 -6.63 2.14 15.07
CA PRO A 159 -6.34 2.38 16.46
C PRO A 159 -5.70 3.77 16.65
N GLN A 160 -5.97 4.39 17.79
CA GLN A 160 -5.50 5.73 18.11
C GLN A 160 -4.28 5.66 19.03
N GLN A 161 -3.45 6.71 19.01
CA GLN A 161 -2.32 6.89 19.95
C GLN A 161 -1.40 5.65 20.04
N VAL A 162 -1.12 5.02 18.92
CA VAL A 162 -0.23 3.85 18.90
C VAL A 162 1.18 4.28 19.30
N LYS A 163 1.70 3.69 20.38
CA LYS A 163 2.99 4.03 21.01
C LYS A 163 3.87 2.80 21.20
N MET A 164 5.16 2.96 20.91
CA MET A 164 6.22 2.04 21.30
C MET A 164 6.83 2.53 22.60
N GLN A 165 6.85 1.71 23.65
CA GLN A 165 7.48 2.06 24.92
C GLN A 165 9.00 2.16 24.76
N THR A 166 9.57 3.30 25.18
CA THR A 166 11.00 3.62 25.04
C THR A 166 11.68 3.98 26.37
N SER A 167 10.96 3.90 27.49
CA SER A 167 11.49 4.23 28.82
C SER A 167 12.56 3.26 29.34
N GLU A 168 12.57 2.04 28.82
CA GLU A 168 13.51 1.01 29.23
C GLU A 168 14.31 0.47 28.05
N LEU A 169 15.59 0.19 28.28
CA LEU A 169 16.44 -0.54 27.34
C LEU A 169 16.17 -2.04 27.52
N THR A 170 15.54 -2.63 26.53
CA THR A 170 15.16 -4.06 26.55
C THR A 170 15.10 -4.61 25.12
N ASN A 171 15.40 -5.88 24.96
CA ASN A 171 15.23 -6.62 23.70
C ASN A 171 13.78 -7.02 23.42
N LYS A 172 12.83 -6.67 24.29
CA LYS A 172 11.40 -6.80 24.07
C LYS A 172 10.82 -5.49 23.56
N SER A 173 9.72 -5.57 22.86
CA SER A 173 8.97 -4.38 22.43
C SER A 173 7.57 -4.41 23.00
N THR A 174 7.21 -3.35 23.73
CA THR A 174 5.87 -3.16 24.27
C THR A 174 5.17 -2.05 23.49
N LEU A 175 4.02 -2.40 22.90
CA LEU A 175 3.15 -1.47 22.20
C LEU A 175 1.89 -1.23 23.03
N LYS A 176 1.41 0.03 23.01
CA LYS A 176 0.13 0.44 23.61
C LYS A 176 -0.60 1.32 22.64
N TRP A 177 -1.94 1.27 22.66
CA TRP A 177 -2.80 2.11 21.81
C TRP A 177 -4.16 2.34 22.48
N GLU A 178 -4.94 3.20 21.87
CA GLU A 178 -6.33 3.44 22.23
C GLU A 178 -7.25 2.85 21.18
N ALA A 179 -8.43 2.41 21.57
CA ALA A 179 -9.47 1.98 20.65
C ALA A 179 -9.91 3.14 19.74
N PRO A 180 -10.37 2.87 18.52
CA PRO A 180 -10.96 3.89 17.67
C PRO A 180 -12.19 4.51 18.34
N LYS A 181 -12.39 5.83 18.13
CA LYS A 181 -13.50 6.56 18.72
C LYS A 181 -14.87 6.11 18.19
N GLY A 182 -15.78 5.81 19.10
CA GLY A 182 -17.18 5.49 18.78
C GLY A 182 -17.41 4.07 18.27
N GLU A 183 -16.37 3.24 18.27
CA GLU A 183 -16.42 1.87 17.75
C GLU A 183 -15.51 0.95 18.60
N LYS A 184 -15.99 -0.25 18.86
CA LYS A 184 -15.17 -1.28 19.51
C LYS A 184 -14.89 -2.39 18.49
N PRO A 185 -13.66 -2.52 17.99
CA PRO A 185 -13.30 -3.62 17.10
C PRO A 185 -13.36 -4.96 17.85
N ALA A 186 -13.41 -6.06 17.13
CA ALA A 186 -13.32 -7.40 17.70
C ALA A 186 -11.94 -7.66 18.32
N GLY A 187 -10.92 -7.00 17.78
CA GLY A 187 -9.55 -7.04 18.29
C GLY A 187 -8.61 -6.22 17.43
N TYR A 188 -7.33 -6.51 17.60
CA TYR A 188 -6.25 -5.84 16.86
C TYR A 188 -5.27 -6.87 16.32
N TYR A 189 -4.71 -6.57 15.18
CA TYR A 189 -3.51 -7.23 14.71
C TYR A 189 -2.30 -6.33 14.97
N VAL A 190 -1.33 -6.89 15.69
CA VAL A 190 0.01 -6.31 15.78
C VAL A 190 0.87 -6.98 14.73
N VAL A 191 1.40 -6.19 13.82
CA VAL A 191 2.21 -6.66 12.70
C VAL A 191 3.65 -6.24 12.89
N LEU A 192 4.57 -7.05 12.38
CA LEU A 192 5.99 -6.71 12.34
C LEU A 192 6.65 -7.21 11.07
N ARG A 193 7.75 -6.55 10.71
CA ARG A 193 8.62 -6.91 9.59
C ARG A 193 10.07 -6.57 9.91
N GLU A 194 10.99 -7.26 9.28
CA GLU A 194 12.40 -6.85 9.29
C GLU A 194 12.56 -5.46 8.64
N THR A 195 13.58 -4.72 9.03
CA THR A 195 13.79 -3.35 8.53
C THR A 195 14.06 -3.28 7.03
N SER A 196 14.52 -4.36 6.43
CA SER A 196 14.74 -4.50 4.98
C SER A 196 13.53 -5.06 4.22
N SER A 197 12.53 -5.60 4.90
CA SER A 197 11.35 -6.19 4.26
C SER A 197 10.35 -5.12 3.80
N PRO A 198 9.79 -5.24 2.59
CA PRO A 198 8.77 -4.31 2.09
C PRO A 198 7.37 -4.60 2.65
N THR A 199 7.11 -5.80 3.17
CA THR A 199 5.79 -6.28 3.60
C THR A 199 5.80 -6.78 5.03
N TRP A 200 4.63 -6.80 5.68
CA TRP A 200 4.46 -7.38 7.01
C TRP A 200 4.68 -8.89 6.97
N GLU A 201 5.50 -9.42 7.88
CA GLU A 201 5.93 -10.81 7.88
C GLU A 201 5.27 -11.64 8.98
N LYS A 202 4.93 -10.98 10.09
CA LYS A 202 4.26 -11.61 11.22
C LYS A 202 3.07 -10.80 11.68
N LYS A 203 2.05 -11.50 12.15
CA LYS A 203 0.77 -10.93 12.56
C LYS A 203 0.29 -11.64 13.84
N PHE A 204 0.01 -10.86 14.88
CA PHE A 204 -0.42 -11.35 16.19
C PHE A 204 -1.79 -10.75 16.51
N PHE A 205 -2.78 -11.60 16.71
CA PHE A 205 -4.10 -11.17 17.15
C PHE A 205 -4.13 -10.95 18.67
N VAL A 206 -4.71 -9.83 19.11
CA VAL A 206 -4.91 -9.48 20.52
C VAL A 206 -6.25 -8.77 20.69
N THR A 207 -6.86 -8.94 21.87
CA THR A 207 -8.10 -8.25 22.26
C THR A 207 -7.85 -7.05 23.19
N GLU A 208 -6.67 -7.02 23.79
CA GLU A 208 -6.22 -5.96 24.68
C GLU A 208 -5.59 -4.80 23.88
N ASN A 209 -5.54 -3.63 24.49
CA ASN A 209 -4.96 -2.43 23.89
C ASN A 209 -3.44 -2.33 24.13
N GLN A 210 -2.80 -3.43 24.43
CA GLN A 210 -1.34 -3.53 24.60
C GLN A 210 -0.83 -4.95 24.36
N ILE A 211 0.45 -5.04 23.98
CA ILE A 211 1.18 -6.31 23.88
C ILE A 211 2.66 -6.08 24.16
N THR A 212 3.33 -7.10 24.71
CA THR A 212 4.79 -7.19 24.77
C THR A 212 5.24 -8.39 23.94
N LEU A 213 6.10 -8.14 22.95
CA LEU A 213 6.65 -9.15 22.06
C LEU A 213 8.14 -9.35 22.30
N ASN A 214 8.62 -10.58 22.11
CA ASN A 214 10.05 -10.95 22.22
C ASN A 214 10.80 -10.64 20.91
N TYR A 215 10.59 -9.43 20.37
CA TYR A 215 11.24 -8.90 19.18
C TYR A 215 11.74 -7.50 19.51
N SER A 216 13.01 -7.21 19.20
CA SER A 216 13.58 -5.90 19.50
C SER A 216 13.10 -4.84 18.50
N LYS A 217 12.69 -3.68 19.02
CA LYS A 217 12.36 -2.50 18.22
C LYS A 217 13.54 -1.94 17.42
N ASP A 218 14.76 -2.39 17.73
CA ASP A 218 15.95 -2.00 17.01
C ASP A 218 16.12 -2.81 15.70
N ASN A 219 15.51 -4.00 15.62
CA ASN A 219 15.66 -4.93 14.50
C ASN A 219 14.40 -5.03 13.61
N TYR A 220 13.26 -4.56 14.12
CA TYR A 220 11.96 -4.73 13.44
C TYR A 220 11.16 -3.44 13.42
N PHE A 221 10.42 -3.24 12.34
CA PHE A 221 9.31 -2.30 12.31
C PHE A 221 8.03 -2.97 12.80
N PHE A 222 7.21 -2.19 13.49
CA PHE A 222 5.93 -2.63 14.05
C PHE A 222 4.80 -1.77 13.54
N GLY A 223 3.60 -2.32 13.60
CA GLY A 223 2.36 -1.61 13.34
C GLY A 223 1.18 -2.24 14.06
N VAL A 224 0.10 -1.51 14.18
CA VAL A 224 -1.15 -1.99 14.78
C VAL A 224 -2.31 -1.62 13.85
N GLN A 225 -3.23 -2.56 13.63
CA GLN A 225 -4.47 -2.36 12.89
C GLN A 225 -5.64 -2.94 13.67
N SER A 226 -6.81 -2.32 13.57
CA SER A 226 -8.05 -2.83 14.12
C SER A 226 -8.64 -3.90 13.20
N VAL A 227 -9.39 -4.85 13.76
CA VAL A 227 -10.09 -5.88 13.00
C VAL A 227 -11.48 -6.09 13.57
N ASP A 228 -12.49 -6.28 12.72
CA ASP A 228 -13.86 -6.63 13.11
C ASP A 228 -14.06 -8.14 13.21
N ALA A 229 -15.29 -8.57 13.54
CA ALA A 229 -15.64 -9.97 13.68
C ALA A 229 -15.68 -10.73 12.34
N ASP A 230 -15.84 -10.03 11.23
CA ASP A 230 -15.88 -10.59 9.89
C ASP A 230 -14.50 -10.65 9.24
N GLY A 231 -13.47 -10.10 9.92
CA GLY A 231 -12.08 -10.12 9.46
C GLY A 231 -11.70 -8.93 8.58
N HIS A 232 -12.53 -7.87 8.51
CA HIS A 232 -12.14 -6.64 7.84
C HIS A 232 -11.15 -5.88 8.71
N GLU A 233 -10.12 -5.36 8.08
CA GLU A 233 -8.98 -4.74 8.75
C GLU A 233 -8.88 -3.26 8.40
N SER A 234 -8.50 -2.44 9.39
CA SER A 234 -8.08 -1.07 9.11
C SER A 234 -6.70 -1.02 8.43
N MET A 235 -6.30 0.14 7.95
CA MET A 235 -4.89 0.34 7.62
C MET A 235 -4.01 0.24 8.88
N VAL A 236 -2.75 -0.09 8.66
CA VAL A 236 -1.76 -0.21 9.75
C VAL A 236 -1.31 1.17 10.23
N VAL A 237 -1.30 1.38 11.53
CA VAL A 237 -0.73 2.58 12.18
C VAL A 237 0.65 2.24 12.73
N ILE A 238 1.64 3.03 12.35
CA ILE A 238 3.02 2.91 12.83
C ILE A 238 3.11 3.53 14.23
N PRO A 239 3.72 2.84 15.21
CA PRO A 239 3.85 3.36 16.55
C PRO A 239 4.85 4.53 16.61
N LEU A 240 4.45 5.59 17.31
CA LEU A 240 5.35 6.66 17.67
C LEU A 240 6.06 6.36 19.00
N PRO A 241 7.23 6.95 19.26
CA PRO A 241 7.88 6.83 20.57
C PRO A 241 6.95 7.24 21.70
N GLY A 242 6.84 6.39 22.76
CA GLY A 242 6.08 6.63 23.97
C GLY A 242 6.97 6.53 25.21
N ARG A 243 6.72 7.39 26.19
CA ARG A 243 7.37 7.35 27.50
C ARG A 243 6.45 6.72 28.50
#